data_ad26cc9170ad0a62d4d9914a60ff05bc
#
_entry.id   ad26cc9170ad0a62d4d9914a60ff05bc
#
_cell.length_a   1.000
_cell.length_b   1.000
_cell.length_c   1.000
_cell.angle_alpha   90.00
_cell.angle_beta   90.00
_cell.angle_gamma   90.00
#
_symmetry.space_group_name_H-M   'P 1'
#
loop_
_entity.id
_entity.type
_entity.pdbx_description
1 polymer ?
#
loop_
_entity_poly.entity_id
_entity_poly.type
_entity_poly.pdbx_seq_one_letter_code
_entity_poly.pdbx_strand_id
1 'polypeptide(L)'
;GACAGDYSITRVFTATDDCGNATSATQTIIIIDTTAPEFTSIPADYTAECSSAHPMDDASATDNCGEVTIDVVETTIAGACAGDYSITRVFTATDDCGNATSSTQTITIIDTTAPEFTSVPSDYTASCDDDLAFDDASATDNCGIVIITVEEVTAIGSVPGSFTITRTFTATDDCGNATNATQVITVEDI
;
A
#
# COMPACT_ATOMS: atom_id res chain seq x y z
N GLY A 1 -6.60 -4.53 42.96
CA GLY A 1 -7.39 -5.18 41.91
C GLY A 1 -6.53 -6.05 40.98
N ALA A 2 -7.14 -6.60 39.96
CA ALA A 2 -6.43 -7.42 38.97
C ALA A 2 -5.67 -6.55 37.95
N CYS A 3 -6.08 -5.32 37.80
CA CYS A 3 -5.50 -4.30 36.91
C CYS A 3 -5.44 -2.93 37.62
N ALA A 4 -4.81 -1.92 36.98
CA ALA A 4 -4.62 -0.60 37.58
C ALA A 4 -5.93 0.14 37.87
N GLY A 5 -6.97 -0.06 37.06
CA GLY A 5 -8.31 0.50 37.26
C GLY A 5 -9.16 -0.18 38.32
N ASP A 6 -8.78 -1.39 38.76
CA ASP A 6 -9.54 -2.20 39.71
C ASP A 6 -9.00 -2.07 41.13
N TYR A 7 -9.84 -1.64 42.06
CA TYR A 7 -9.47 -1.64 43.48
C TYR A 7 -10.69 -1.71 44.38
N SER A 8 -10.47 -2.02 45.66
CA SER A 8 -11.51 -2.02 46.67
C SER A 8 -11.19 -1.09 47.82
N ILE A 9 -12.20 -0.40 48.32
CA ILE A 9 -12.13 0.46 49.50
C ILE A 9 -12.93 -0.23 50.60
N THR A 10 -12.28 -0.54 51.73
CA THR A 10 -12.97 -1.04 52.91
C THR A 10 -13.09 0.09 53.91
N ARG A 11 -14.31 0.38 54.34
CA ARG A 11 -14.62 1.37 55.37
C ARG A 11 -15.17 0.61 56.61
N VAL A 12 -14.57 0.86 57.75
CA VAL A 12 -15.02 0.32 59.02
C VAL A 12 -15.63 1.46 59.84
N PHE A 13 -16.90 1.33 60.17
CA PHE A 13 -17.62 2.27 61.04
C PHE A 13 -17.71 1.66 62.42
N THR A 14 -17.24 2.36 63.44
CA THR A 14 -17.31 1.91 64.83
C THR A 14 -18.17 2.91 65.61
N ALA A 15 -19.19 2.40 66.25
CA ALA A 15 -19.98 3.14 67.19
C ALA A 15 -19.60 2.72 68.62
N THR A 16 -19.31 3.69 69.48
CA THR A 16 -18.89 3.46 70.86
C THR A 16 -19.84 4.23 71.78
N ASP A 17 -20.34 3.59 72.83
CA ASP A 17 -21.16 4.25 73.84
C ASP A 17 -20.27 4.96 74.90
N ASP A 18 -20.90 5.70 75.83
CA ASP A 18 -20.23 6.42 76.89
C ASP A 18 -19.54 5.52 77.90
N CYS A 19 -19.88 4.22 77.93
CA CYS A 19 -19.27 3.21 78.82
C CYS A 19 -18.09 2.46 78.11
N GLY A 20 -17.78 2.80 76.84
CA GLY A 20 -16.70 2.22 76.07
C GLY A 20 -17.07 0.92 75.34
N ASN A 21 -18.36 0.52 75.32
CA ASN A 21 -18.80 -0.63 74.52
C ASN A 21 -18.83 -0.21 73.05
N ALA A 22 -18.22 -1.00 72.17
CA ALA A 22 -18.11 -0.70 70.77
C ALA A 22 -18.70 -1.79 69.88
N THR A 23 -19.35 -1.36 68.79
CA THR A 23 -19.76 -2.25 67.68
C THR A 23 -19.27 -1.70 66.38
N SER A 24 -18.94 -2.58 65.47
CA SER A 24 -18.40 -2.16 64.16
C SER A 24 -19.19 -2.80 63.01
N ALA A 25 -19.33 -2.00 61.92
CA ALA A 25 -19.88 -2.46 60.64
C ALA A 25 -18.88 -2.13 59.52
N THR A 26 -18.81 -2.99 58.54
CA THR A 26 -17.87 -2.83 57.40
C THR A 26 -18.67 -2.61 56.11
N GLN A 27 -18.24 -1.62 55.31
CA GLN A 27 -18.66 -1.42 53.95
C GLN A 27 -17.49 -1.68 53.02
N THR A 28 -17.71 -2.49 52.00
CA THR A 28 -16.73 -2.65 50.89
C THR A 28 -17.30 -2.00 49.62
N ILE A 29 -16.50 -1.13 49.02
CA ILE A 29 -16.76 -0.50 47.72
C ILE A 29 -15.78 -1.12 46.75
N ILE A 30 -16.29 -1.69 45.66
CA ILE A 30 -15.48 -2.27 44.58
C ILE A 30 -15.52 -1.30 43.42
N ILE A 31 -14.35 -0.91 42.93
CA ILE A 31 -14.14 -0.13 41.73
C ILE A 31 -13.60 -1.08 40.68
N ILE A 32 -14.21 -1.09 39.53
CA ILE A 32 -13.81 -1.90 38.37
C ILE A 32 -13.75 -1.02 37.14
N ASP A 33 -12.79 -1.30 36.28
CA ASP A 33 -12.72 -0.67 34.97
C ASP A 33 -13.34 -1.57 33.91
N THR A 34 -14.33 -1.04 33.22
CA THR A 34 -15.06 -1.70 32.13
C THR A 34 -15.09 -0.85 30.86
N THR A 35 -14.33 0.24 30.85
CA THR A 35 -14.26 1.18 29.74
C THR A 35 -13.14 0.76 28.80
N ALA A 36 -13.42 0.62 27.54
CA ALA A 36 -12.39 0.34 26.54
C ALA A 36 -11.65 1.64 26.13
N PRO A 37 -10.36 1.54 25.77
CA PRO A 37 -9.60 2.67 25.26
C PRO A 37 -10.25 3.37 24.06
N GLU A 38 -10.03 4.69 23.94
CA GLU A 38 -10.44 5.50 22.81
C GLU A 38 -9.24 5.90 21.97
N PHE A 39 -9.30 5.70 20.65
CA PHE A 39 -8.25 6.16 19.74
C PHE A 39 -8.25 7.69 19.68
N THR A 40 -7.09 8.28 19.92
CA THR A 40 -6.87 9.74 19.77
C THR A 40 -6.36 10.09 18.38
N SER A 41 -5.72 9.14 17.70
CA SER A 41 -5.29 9.24 16.30
C SER A 41 -5.28 7.88 15.64
N ILE A 42 -5.80 7.81 14.42
CA ILE A 42 -5.74 6.65 13.54
C ILE A 42 -5.20 7.15 12.21
N PRO A 43 -4.17 6.48 11.63
CA PRO A 43 -3.70 6.83 10.29
C PRO A 43 -4.84 6.69 9.27
N ALA A 44 -4.97 7.69 8.39
CA ALA A 44 -6.00 7.67 7.34
C ALA A 44 -5.67 6.65 6.25
N ASP A 45 -6.71 6.14 5.58
CA ASP A 45 -6.56 5.37 4.35
C ASP A 45 -5.92 6.23 3.27
N TYR A 46 -5.08 5.63 2.42
CA TYR A 46 -4.50 6.31 1.27
C TYR A 46 -4.23 5.36 0.12
N THR A 47 -4.03 5.96 -1.07
CA THR A 47 -3.59 5.28 -2.27
C THR A 47 -2.22 5.85 -2.67
N ALA A 48 -1.30 5.00 -3.09
CA ALA A 48 0.04 5.36 -3.53
C ALA A 48 0.48 4.53 -4.74
N GLU A 49 1.40 5.08 -5.52
CA GLU A 49 2.13 4.35 -6.56
C GLU A 49 3.05 3.30 -5.93
N CYS A 50 3.19 2.17 -6.60
CA CYS A 50 4.02 1.04 -6.16
C CYS A 50 5.51 1.41 -5.95
N SER A 51 6.02 2.40 -6.69
CA SER A 51 7.40 2.91 -6.57
C SER A 51 7.57 3.97 -5.47
N SER A 52 6.47 4.45 -4.86
CA SER A 52 6.49 5.48 -3.84
C SER A 52 6.84 4.91 -2.46
N ALA A 53 7.36 5.76 -1.56
CA ALA A 53 7.49 5.39 -0.16
C ALA A 53 6.09 5.26 0.48
N HIS A 54 5.88 4.21 1.26
CA HIS A 54 4.63 3.93 1.95
C HIS A 54 4.80 4.19 3.45
N PRO A 55 4.48 5.41 3.96
CA PRO A 55 4.59 5.70 5.37
C PRO A 55 3.63 4.82 6.19
N MET A 56 4.17 4.18 7.24
CA MET A 56 3.43 3.32 8.16
C MET A 56 3.31 4.02 9.51
N ASP A 57 2.50 5.09 9.56
CA ASP A 57 2.27 5.84 10.79
C ASP A 57 1.57 4.98 11.84
N ASP A 58 1.81 5.26 13.12
CA ASP A 58 1.21 4.53 14.23
C ASP A 58 -0.07 5.22 14.71
N ALA A 59 -1.00 4.40 15.24
CA ALA A 59 -2.16 4.90 15.95
C ALA A 59 -1.80 5.28 17.39
N SER A 60 -2.60 6.15 18.01
CA SER A 60 -2.50 6.46 19.43
C SER A 60 -3.87 6.35 20.08
N ALA A 61 -3.90 5.95 21.35
CA ALA A 61 -5.12 5.78 22.13
C ALA A 61 -4.87 6.17 23.59
N THR A 62 -5.95 6.48 24.29
CA THR A 62 -5.95 6.78 25.73
C THR A 62 -7.08 6.06 26.42
N ASP A 63 -6.92 5.84 27.70
CA ASP A 63 -7.95 5.29 28.58
C ASP A 63 -8.14 6.17 29.84
N ASN A 64 -9.27 6.02 30.51
CA ASN A 64 -9.61 6.77 31.72
C ASN A 64 -8.95 6.21 32.99
N CYS A 65 -8.49 4.94 32.98
CA CYS A 65 -8.07 4.22 34.19
C CYS A 65 -6.75 3.43 34.03
N GLY A 66 -5.85 3.78 33.12
CA GLY A 66 -4.62 3.01 33.04
C GLY A 66 -3.78 3.29 31.81
N GLU A 67 -2.79 2.45 31.58
CA GLU A 67 -1.96 2.48 30.38
C GLU A 67 -2.65 1.69 29.26
N VAL A 68 -2.38 2.10 28.02
CA VAL A 68 -2.92 1.47 26.82
C VAL A 68 -1.78 0.88 26.01
N THR A 69 -1.94 -0.35 25.57
CA THR A 69 -1.08 -1.01 24.59
C THR A 69 -1.81 -1.06 23.25
N ILE A 70 -1.08 -0.87 22.13
CA ILE A 70 -1.64 -0.99 20.78
C ILE A 70 -0.88 -2.09 20.05
N ASP A 71 -1.61 -3.11 19.64
CA ASP A 71 -1.14 -4.14 18.74
C ASP A 71 -1.60 -3.85 17.31
N VAL A 72 -0.74 -4.17 16.33
CA VAL A 72 -1.02 -3.99 14.91
C VAL A 72 -0.90 -5.31 14.18
N VAL A 73 -1.95 -5.70 13.47
CA VAL A 73 -1.94 -6.86 12.57
C VAL A 73 -2.04 -6.36 11.14
N GLU A 74 -1.07 -6.75 10.30
CA GLU A 74 -1.01 -6.37 8.89
C GLU A 74 -1.32 -7.57 7.99
N THR A 75 -2.13 -7.34 6.96
CA THR A 75 -2.48 -8.33 5.96
C THR A 75 -2.35 -7.70 4.58
N THR A 76 -1.56 -8.33 3.69
CA THR A 76 -1.42 -7.90 2.30
C THR A 76 -2.25 -8.79 1.39
N ILE A 77 -3.00 -8.17 0.49
CA ILE A 77 -3.81 -8.83 -0.53
C ILE A 77 -3.29 -8.36 -1.89
N ALA A 78 -2.88 -9.31 -2.75
CA ALA A 78 -2.45 -9.00 -4.10
C ALA A 78 -3.61 -8.46 -4.95
N GLY A 79 -3.31 -7.49 -5.81
CA GLY A 79 -4.23 -6.92 -6.78
C GLY A 79 -4.27 -7.69 -8.11
N ALA A 80 -4.66 -7.01 -9.18
CA ALA A 80 -4.83 -7.61 -10.51
C ALA A 80 -3.51 -7.82 -11.25
N CYS A 81 -2.49 -7.06 -10.95
CA CYS A 81 -1.14 -7.08 -11.54
C CYS A 81 -0.07 -6.99 -10.45
N ALA A 82 1.21 -7.17 -10.81
CA ALA A 82 2.31 -7.24 -9.84
C ALA A 82 2.52 -5.94 -9.05
N GLY A 83 2.23 -4.79 -9.66
CA GLY A 83 2.30 -3.47 -9.03
C GLY A 83 1.13 -3.13 -8.11
N ASP A 84 0.03 -3.89 -8.18
CA ASP A 84 -1.20 -3.63 -7.45
C ASP A 84 -1.33 -4.54 -6.22
N TYR A 85 -1.57 -3.96 -5.04
CA TYR A 85 -1.92 -4.70 -3.83
C TYR A 85 -2.56 -3.79 -2.79
N SER A 86 -3.17 -4.36 -1.78
CA SER A 86 -3.66 -3.61 -0.62
C SER A 86 -3.06 -4.15 0.68
N ILE A 87 -2.78 -3.24 1.60
CA ILE A 87 -2.36 -3.56 2.96
C ILE A 87 -3.49 -3.13 3.89
N THR A 88 -4.02 -4.08 4.64
CA THR A 88 -4.97 -3.80 5.72
C THR A 88 -4.23 -3.90 7.05
N ARG A 89 -4.26 -2.83 7.84
CA ARG A 89 -3.69 -2.72 9.18
C ARG A 89 -4.84 -2.64 10.18
N VAL A 90 -4.91 -3.60 11.09
CA VAL A 90 -5.88 -3.61 12.20
C VAL A 90 -5.14 -3.21 13.47
N PHE A 91 -5.49 -2.06 14.03
CA PHE A 91 -4.99 -1.58 15.31
C PHE A 91 -5.95 -2.05 16.41
N THR A 92 -5.43 -2.65 17.46
CA THR A 92 -6.20 -3.04 18.65
C THR A 92 -5.57 -2.39 19.87
N ALA A 93 -6.29 -1.45 20.47
CA ALA A 93 -5.91 -0.78 21.71
C ALA A 93 -6.52 -1.55 22.87
N THR A 94 -5.71 -1.94 23.85
CA THR A 94 -6.10 -2.71 25.03
C THR A 94 -5.56 -2.04 26.28
N ASP A 95 -6.42 -1.87 27.30
CA ASP A 95 -6.03 -1.37 28.61
C ASP A 95 -5.47 -2.48 29.53
N ASP A 96 -5.01 -2.10 30.72
CA ASP A 96 -4.48 -3.04 31.74
C ASP A 96 -5.54 -4.01 32.27
N CYS A 97 -6.85 -3.72 32.09
CA CYS A 97 -7.96 -4.53 32.55
C CYS A 97 -8.46 -5.51 31.48
N GLY A 98 -7.97 -5.37 30.25
CA GLY A 98 -8.31 -6.21 29.11
C GLY A 98 -9.51 -5.73 28.32
N ASN A 99 -10.02 -4.51 28.59
CA ASN A 99 -11.01 -3.91 27.70
C ASN A 99 -10.30 -3.44 26.41
N ALA A 100 -10.92 -3.63 25.25
CA ALA A 100 -10.27 -3.37 23.97
C ALA A 100 -11.19 -2.71 22.98
N THR A 101 -10.59 -1.91 22.10
CA THR A 101 -11.22 -1.32 20.91
C THR A 101 -10.32 -1.55 19.70
N SER A 102 -10.91 -1.63 18.50
CA SER A 102 -10.16 -1.85 17.27
C SER A 102 -10.55 -0.87 16.18
N SER A 103 -9.57 -0.54 15.33
CA SER A 103 -9.77 0.26 14.13
C SER A 103 -8.92 -0.26 13.00
N THR A 104 -9.25 0.14 11.76
CA THR A 104 -8.60 -0.37 10.55
C THR A 104 -8.12 0.78 9.68
N GLN A 105 -6.93 0.62 9.10
CA GLN A 105 -6.42 1.42 7.99
C GLN A 105 -6.27 0.54 6.77
N THR A 106 -6.64 1.06 5.58
CA THR A 106 -6.41 0.42 4.29
C THR A 106 -5.46 1.28 3.46
N ILE A 107 -4.37 0.68 3.00
CA ILE A 107 -3.41 1.28 2.07
C ILE A 107 -3.58 0.56 0.75
N THR A 108 -3.89 1.29 -0.32
CA THR A 108 -4.03 0.76 -1.66
C THR A 108 -2.81 1.17 -2.49
N ILE A 109 -2.10 0.18 -3.02
CA ILE A 109 -0.96 0.39 -3.89
C ILE A 109 -1.39 0.06 -5.31
N ILE A 110 -1.12 0.97 -6.23
CA ILE A 110 -1.46 0.85 -7.64
C ILE A 110 -0.25 1.18 -8.51
N ASP A 111 -0.24 0.64 -9.72
CA ASP A 111 0.68 1.02 -10.75
C ASP A 111 -0.08 1.71 -11.90
N THR A 112 0.19 2.99 -12.10
CA THR A 112 -0.37 3.81 -13.18
C THR A 112 0.71 4.38 -14.11
N THR A 113 1.96 3.97 -13.88
CA THR A 113 3.12 4.46 -14.63
C THR A 113 3.34 3.55 -15.83
N ALA A 114 3.41 4.14 -17.02
CA ALA A 114 3.70 3.38 -18.23
C ALA A 114 5.21 3.11 -18.37
N PRO A 115 5.61 1.98 -18.99
CA PRO A 115 7.00 1.65 -19.24
C PRO A 115 7.77 2.73 -20.01
N GLU A 116 9.06 2.88 -19.70
CA GLU A 116 9.98 3.77 -20.41
C GLU A 116 10.93 2.96 -21.30
N PHE A 117 11.04 3.36 -22.59
CA PHE A 117 12.01 2.75 -23.49
C PHE A 117 13.45 3.12 -23.08
N THR A 118 14.28 2.13 -22.86
CA THR A 118 15.72 2.29 -22.60
C THR A 118 16.53 2.29 -23.89
N SER A 119 16.00 1.65 -24.96
CA SER A 119 16.58 1.67 -26.30
C SER A 119 15.48 1.47 -27.34
N VAL A 120 15.54 2.29 -28.38
CA VAL A 120 14.72 2.14 -29.60
C VAL A 120 15.69 2.15 -30.79
N PRO A 121 15.59 1.22 -31.75
CA PRO A 121 16.41 1.23 -32.94
C PRO A 121 16.24 2.54 -33.73
N SER A 122 17.36 3.11 -34.20
CA SER A 122 17.34 4.35 -34.97
C SER A 122 16.77 4.13 -36.38
N ASP A 123 16.17 5.18 -36.92
CA ASP A 123 15.81 5.22 -38.35
C ASP A 123 17.04 5.08 -39.23
N TYR A 124 16.91 4.39 -40.38
CA TYR A 124 17.97 4.28 -41.35
C TYR A 124 17.43 4.15 -42.77
N THR A 125 18.34 4.39 -43.75
CA THR A 125 18.09 4.17 -45.16
C THR A 125 18.97 3.04 -45.66
N ALA A 126 18.40 2.15 -46.48
CA ALA A 126 19.07 1.01 -47.09
C ALA A 126 18.85 1.01 -48.61
N SER A 127 19.74 0.31 -49.33
CA SER A 127 19.49 -0.03 -50.74
C SER A 127 18.55 -1.22 -50.86
N CYS A 128 17.84 -1.32 -51.99
CA CYS A 128 16.97 -2.50 -52.23
C CYS A 128 17.73 -3.83 -52.30
N ASP A 129 19.05 -3.81 -52.46
CA ASP A 129 19.92 -4.99 -52.44
C ASP A 129 20.51 -5.32 -51.07
N ASP A 130 20.25 -4.49 -50.05
CA ASP A 130 20.76 -4.67 -48.69
C ASP A 130 19.90 -5.64 -47.88
N ASP A 131 20.55 -6.41 -46.98
CA ASP A 131 19.85 -7.14 -45.95
C ASP A 131 19.39 -6.16 -44.86
N LEU A 132 18.07 -6.07 -44.61
CA LEU A 132 17.51 -5.17 -43.60
C LEU A 132 17.78 -5.71 -42.17
N ALA A 133 18.30 -4.85 -41.31
CA ALA A 133 18.48 -5.16 -39.88
C ALA A 133 17.22 -4.79 -39.09
N PHE A 134 16.68 -5.75 -38.35
CA PHE A 134 15.52 -5.58 -37.48
C PHE A 134 15.94 -5.75 -36.03
N ASP A 135 16.58 -4.72 -35.49
CA ASP A 135 16.95 -4.71 -34.07
C ASP A 135 15.71 -4.60 -33.18
N ASP A 136 15.82 -5.08 -31.95
CA ASP A 136 14.75 -5.03 -30.95
C ASP A 136 14.88 -3.76 -30.07
N ALA A 137 13.74 -3.24 -29.65
CA ALA A 137 13.67 -2.23 -28.61
C ALA A 137 13.75 -2.85 -27.22
N SER A 138 14.17 -2.07 -26.23
CA SER A 138 14.13 -2.45 -24.82
C SER A 138 13.45 -1.39 -23.98
N ALA A 139 12.73 -1.80 -22.94
CA ALA A 139 12.02 -0.91 -22.03
C ALA A 139 12.09 -1.47 -20.61
N THR A 140 11.89 -0.59 -19.64
CA THR A 140 11.80 -0.93 -18.21
C THR A 140 10.59 -0.24 -17.59
N ASP A 141 10.12 -0.82 -16.50
CA ASP A 141 9.06 -0.25 -15.70
C ASP A 141 9.48 -0.18 -14.23
N ASN A 142 8.78 0.66 -13.45
CA ASN A 142 9.06 0.88 -12.03
C ASN A 142 8.54 -0.27 -11.13
N CYS A 143 7.53 -1.03 -11.57
CA CYS A 143 6.81 -1.95 -10.70
C CYS A 143 6.44 -3.30 -11.30
N GLY A 144 6.99 -3.67 -12.42
CA GLY A 144 6.57 -4.92 -13.03
C GLY A 144 7.48 -5.39 -14.16
N ILE A 145 6.98 -6.34 -14.91
CA ILE A 145 7.62 -6.83 -16.13
C ILE A 145 7.02 -6.11 -17.33
N VAL A 146 7.84 -5.86 -18.34
CA VAL A 146 7.44 -5.20 -19.58
C VAL A 146 7.41 -6.21 -20.72
N ILE A 147 6.33 -6.19 -21.50
CA ILE A 147 6.22 -6.91 -22.76
C ILE A 147 6.26 -5.91 -23.90
N ILE A 148 7.14 -6.13 -24.88
CA ILE A 148 7.22 -5.31 -26.08
C ILE A 148 6.63 -6.09 -27.25
N THR A 149 5.67 -5.47 -27.95
CA THR A 149 5.12 -5.95 -29.21
C THR A 149 5.53 -5.03 -30.34
N VAL A 150 5.66 -5.55 -31.55
CA VAL A 150 6.05 -4.79 -32.75
C VAL A 150 4.98 -4.97 -33.81
N GLU A 151 4.50 -3.87 -34.34
CA GLU A 151 3.65 -3.82 -35.53
C GLU A 151 4.46 -3.19 -36.68
N GLU A 152 4.42 -3.82 -37.87
CA GLU A 152 5.15 -3.36 -39.06
C GLU A 152 4.16 -3.01 -40.16
N VAL A 153 4.32 -1.82 -40.72
CA VAL A 153 3.52 -1.31 -41.86
C VAL A 153 4.46 -0.94 -42.98
N THR A 154 4.26 -1.53 -44.17
CA THR A 154 5.03 -1.19 -45.35
C THR A 154 4.22 -0.25 -46.27
N ALA A 155 4.79 0.88 -46.66
CA ALA A 155 4.25 1.83 -47.63
C ALA A 155 5.13 1.84 -48.87
N ILE A 156 4.52 1.64 -50.06
CA ILE A 156 5.23 1.65 -51.34
C ILE A 156 5.59 3.10 -51.69
N GLY A 157 6.83 3.32 -52.09
CA GLY A 157 7.34 4.60 -52.55
C GLY A 157 6.89 4.95 -53.97
N SER A 158 7.20 6.15 -54.42
CA SER A 158 6.87 6.63 -55.76
C SER A 158 7.84 6.16 -56.85
N VAL A 159 9.01 5.68 -56.46
CA VAL A 159 10.03 5.13 -57.37
C VAL A 159 9.91 3.59 -57.33
N PRO A 160 9.97 2.92 -58.51
CA PRO A 160 9.97 1.47 -58.55
C PRO A 160 11.10 0.89 -57.67
N GLY A 161 10.77 -0.09 -56.81
CA GLY A 161 11.74 -0.67 -55.87
C GLY A 161 11.88 0.06 -54.55
N SER A 162 11.36 1.29 -54.39
CA SER A 162 11.41 2.01 -53.13
C SER A 162 10.18 1.73 -52.27
N PHE A 163 10.40 1.65 -50.94
CA PHE A 163 9.34 1.50 -49.93
C PHE A 163 9.83 1.98 -48.56
N THR A 164 8.90 2.14 -47.65
CA THR A 164 9.18 2.52 -46.26
C THR A 164 8.55 1.49 -45.35
N ILE A 165 9.28 0.96 -44.36
CA ILE A 165 8.75 0.14 -43.30
C ILE A 165 8.70 1.01 -42.05
N THR A 166 7.50 1.16 -41.50
CA THR A 166 7.30 1.77 -40.19
C THR A 166 7.08 0.67 -39.17
N ARG A 167 7.96 0.56 -38.20
CA ARG A 167 7.87 -0.37 -37.04
C ARG A 167 7.38 0.42 -35.86
N THR A 168 6.26 0.01 -35.27
CA THR A 168 5.73 0.58 -34.03
C THR A 168 5.96 -0.40 -32.90
N PHE A 169 6.78 -0.01 -31.95
CA PHE A 169 7.03 -0.76 -30.71
C PHE A 169 6.03 -0.29 -29.68
N THR A 170 5.31 -1.23 -29.04
CA THR A 170 4.42 -0.96 -27.90
C THR A 170 4.97 -1.71 -26.71
N ALA A 171 5.45 -0.96 -25.71
CA ALA A 171 5.85 -1.51 -24.42
C ALA A 171 4.66 -1.44 -23.46
N THR A 172 4.26 -2.58 -22.90
CA THR A 172 3.13 -2.70 -21.98
C THR A 172 3.60 -3.42 -20.72
N ASP A 173 3.25 -2.88 -19.55
CA ASP A 173 3.45 -3.57 -18.27
C ASP A 173 2.34 -4.58 -17.99
N ASP A 174 2.42 -5.29 -16.87
CA ASP A 174 1.41 -6.28 -16.47
C ASP A 174 0.15 -5.66 -15.85
N CYS A 175 0.15 -4.33 -15.55
CA CYS A 175 -1.03 -3.56 -15.17
C CYS A 175 -1.80 -2.98 -16.37
N GLY A 176 -1.21 -3.03 -17.56
CA GLY A 176 -1.81 -2.59 -18.82
C GLY A 176 -1.49 -1.14 -19.20
N ASN A 177 -0.57 -0.46 -18.46
CA ASN A 177 -0.08 0.84 -18.88
C ASN A 177 0.87 0.63 -20.06
N ALA A 178 0.83 1.52 -21.05
CA ALA A 178 1.59 1.33 -22.28
C ALA A 178 2.19 2.62 -22.84
N THR A 179 3.35 2.48 -23.48
CA THR A 179 4.01 3.54 -24.23
C THR A 179 4.42 3.02 -25.60
N ASN A 180 4.56 3.93 -26.57
CA ASN A 180 4.88 3.59 -27.95
C ASN A 180 6.12 4.33 -28.42
N ALA A 181 6.89 3.67 -29.28
CA ALA A 181 7.99 4.27 -30.03
C ALA A 181 7.99 3.75 -31.48
N THR A 182 8.60 4.47 -32.40
CA THR A 182 8.63 4.09 -33.81
C THR A 182 10.05 4.07 -34.36
N GLN A 183 10.31 3.19 -35.31
CA GLN A 183 11.45 3.19 -36.20
C GLN A 183 10.94 3.25 -37.65
N VAL A 184 11.61 4.07 -38.48
CA VAL A 184 11.35 4.16 -39.89
C VAL A 184 12.56 3.65 -40.68
N ILE A 185 12.37 2.63 -41.50
CA ILE A 185 13.35 2.11 -42.44
C ILE A 185 12.94 2.52 -43.84
N THR A 186 13.77 3.32 -44.52
CA THR A 186 13.53 3.75 -45.90
C THR A 186 14.40 2.91 -46.82
N VAL A 187 13.78 2.26 -47.81
CA VAL A 187 14.47 1.50 -48.87
C VAL A 187 14.41 2.26 -50.18
N GLU A 188 15.56 2.53 -50.74
CA GLU A 188 15.71 3.28 -52.02
C GLU A 188 16.55 2.48 -53.01
N ASP A 189 16.25 2.64 -54.31
CA ASP A 189 17.09 2.09 -55.38
C ASP A 189 18.15 3.15 -55.72
N ILE A 190 19.38 2.96 -55.18
CA ILE A 190 20.52 3.88 -55.28
C ILE A 190 21.74 3.21 -55.86
#